data_386ad6c594232106d5fa88f267008a05
#
_entry.id   386ad6c594232106d5fa88f267008a05
#
_cell.length_a   1.000
_cell.length_b   1.000
_cell.length_c   1.000
_cell.angle_alpha   90.00
_cell.angle_beta   90.00
_cell.angle_gamma   90.00
#
_symmetry.space_group_name_H-M   'P 1'
#
loop_
_entity.id
_entity.type
_entity.pdbx_description
1 polymer ?
#
loop_
_entity_poly.entity_id
_entity_poly.type
_entity_poly.pdbx_seq_one_letter_code
_entity_poly.pdbx_strand_id
1 'polypeptide(L)'
;MVTNMNKPTEKTTSNVDWNKDELWSKCLLYIKERIQEQAYQTWFDGVSVIDLNDEGITLQVPNQFHYEWLESKYRHLIDNSLKKYAVYPLIVNYSVVISDKKSDNIPSLTSKDKPVPRSYHRKSQLNSRYIFDNFIEGRSNQFAKAAAMSVADTPGQTPYNPLLIYSKPGLGKTHLLQAIGNKIIRQKPNMRVVYLTSEKFMLDFISSIQKNHSTDFINHYRNVDMLLLDDAQFFQSKEQTQEQFFHLFNDLFQKGKQIVLTTDRHPNELKGLKERLVSRFQSGLIVDIQPPDLETRIAILMKKGEDDGLEIPYDVIEFIASAIKGDIRAMEGALVKL
;
A
#
# COMPACT_ATOMS: atom_id res chain seq x y z
N MET A 1 -59.29 21.54 41.77
CA MET A 1 -59.32 22.39 40.59
C MET A 1 -57.89 22.44 40.08
N VAL A 2 -57.66 22.01 39.05
CA VAL A 2 -57.68 21.91 37.64
C VAL A 2 -56.48 21.03 37.18
N THR A 3 -56.85 19.97 36.63
CA THR A 3 -56.11 19.02 35.82
C THR A 3 -55.48 19.73 34.60
N ASN A 4 -54.26 19.35 34.22
CA ASN A 4 -53.96 19.31 32.78
C ASN A 4 -52.89 18.23 32.48
N MET A 5 -53.37 17.22 31.81
CA MET A 5 -52.61 16.18 31.13
C MET A 5 -51.97 16.80 29.89
N ASN A 6 -50.68 16.55 29.70
CA ASN A 6 -50.10 16.62 28.39
C ASN A 6 -49.54 15.21 28.03
N LYS A 7 -50.22 14.57 27.06
CA LYS A 7 -49.78 13.36 26.37
C LYS A 7 -48.56 13.70 25.50
N PRO A 8 -47.56 12.81 25.43
CA PRO A 8 -46.56 12.92 24.40
C PRO A 8 -47.15 12.40 23.07
N THR A 9 -47.00 13.17 22.05
CA THR A 9 -47.31 12.86 20.67
C THR A 9 -46.40 11.69 20.19
N GLU A 10 -47.04 10.60 19.85
CA GLU A 10 -46.44 9.47 19.11
C GLU A 10 -45.89 10.00 17.77
N LYS A 11 -44.59 9.90 17.59
CA LYS A 11 -43.97 10.00 16.28
C LYS A 11 -44.32 8.72 15.52
N THR A 12 -45.20 8.87 14.55
CA THR A 12 -45.51 7.86 13.53
C THR A 12 -44.23 7.58 12.72
N THR A 13 -43.52 6.50 13.07
CA THR A 13 -42.51 5.90 12.22
C THR A 13 -43.20 5.24 11.05
N SER A 14 -43.24 5.89 9.90
CA SER A 14 -43.59 5.26 8.63
C SER A 14 -42.44 4.29 8.27
N ASN A 15 -42.60 3.00 8.54
CA ASN A 15 -41.78 1.93 8.00
C ASN A 15 -41.98 1.91 6.48
N VAL A 16 -41.12 2.57 5.74
CA VAL A 16 -40.94 2.32 4.32
C VAL A 16 -39.96 1.15 4.24
N ASP A 17 -40.48 -0.03 3.95
CA ASP A 17 -39.70 -1.24 3.71
C ASP A 17 -38.89 -1.05 2.42
N TRP A 18 -37.64 -0.57 2.59
CA TRP A 18 -36.72 -0.40 1.48
C TRP A 18 -36.13 -1.74 1.13
N ASN A 19 -36.43 -2.22 -0.09
CA ASN A 19 -35.66 -3.31 -0.66
C ASN A 19 -34.29 -2.76 -1.08
N LYS A 20 -33.27 -2.97 -0.23
CA LYS A 20 -31.88 -2.47 -0.42
C LYS A 20 -31.30 -2.89 -1.76
N ASP A 21 -31.62 -4.11 -2.20
CA ASP A 21 -31.10 -4.67 -3.46
C ASP A 21 -31.79 -4.01 -4.67
N GLU A 22 -33.04 -3.63 -4.56
CA GLU A 22 -33.78 -2.93 -5.61
C GLU A 22 -33.28 -1.49 -5.79
N LEU A 23 -33.04 -0.77 -4.68
CA LEU A 23 -32.48 0.59 -4.72
C LEU A 23 -31.09 0.57 -5.39
N TRP A 24 -30.23 -0.35 -4.95
CA TRP A 24 -28.87 -0.43 -5.49
C TRP A 24 -28.86 -0.85 -6.96
N SER A 25 -29.72 -1.78 -7.36
CA SER A 25 -29.86 -2.17 -8.76
C SER A 25 -30.23 -1.00 -9.67
N LYS A 26 -31.12 -0.11 -9.22
CA LYS A 26 -31.47 1.12 -9.95
C LYS A 26 -30.28 2.09 -10.02
N CYS A 27 -29.49 2.19 -8.92
CA CYS A 27 -28.26 2.99 -8.91
C CYS A 27 -27.22 2.43 -9.87
N LEU A 28 -27.02 1.12 -9.90
CA LEU A 28 -26.10 0.45 -10.81
C LEU A 28 -26.48 0.66 -12.29
N LEU A 29 -27.76 0.59 -12.64
CA LEU A 29 -28.24 0.91 -13.99
C LEU A 29 -27.92 2.37 -14.37
N TYR A 30 -28.15 3.29 -13.48
CA TYR A 30 -27.82 4.72 -13.70
C TYR A 30 -26.33 4.95 -13.93
N ILE A 31 -25.50 4.24 -13.16
CA ILE A 31 -24.04 4.30 -13.26
C ILE A 31 -23.56 3.69 -14.57
N LYS A 32 -24.09 2.52 -14.93
CA LYS A 32 -23.73 1.78 -16.15
C LYS A 32 -23.96 2.61 -17.42
N GLU A 33 -25.01 3.41 -17.47
CA GLU A 33 -25.29 4.31 -18.59
C GLU A 33 -24.28 5.46 -18.78
N ARG A 34 -23.44 5.75 -17.75
CA ARG A 34 -22.60 6.95 -17.69
C ARG A 34 -21.10 6.66 -17.65
N ILE A 35 -20.71 5.41 -17.62
CA ILE A 35 -19.32 4.98 -17.68
C ILE A 35 -19.13 3.90 -18.75
N GLN A 36 -17.88 3.70 -19.17
CA GLN A 36 -17.55 2.66 -20.13
C GLN A 36 -17.81 1.27 -19.52
N GLU A 37 -18.28 0.33 -20.34
CA GLU A 37 -18.61 -1.06 -19.93
C GLU A 37 -17.46 -1.73 -19.15
N GLN A 38 -16.24 -1.56 -19.64
CA GLN A 38 -15.05 -2.12 -19.01
C GLN A 38 -14.77 -1.52 -17.62
N ALA A 39 -15.02 -0.23 -17.43
CA ALA A 39 -14.90 0.43 -16.14
C ALA A 39 -16.01 -0.02 -15.18
N TYR A 40 -17.23 -0.24 -15.69
CA TYR A 40 -18.33 -0.77 -14.90
C TYR A 40 -18.02 -2.17 -14.37
N GLN A 41 -17.60 -3.09 -15.24
CA GLN A 41 -17.23 -4.45 -14.85
C GLN A 41 -16.08 -4.49 -13.83
N THR A 42 -15.10 -3.60 -13.98
CA THR A 42 -13.96 -3.56 -13.07
C THR A 42 -14.32 -3.04 -11.69
N TRP A 43 -15.19 -2.03 -11.59
CA TRP A 43 -15.36 -1.26 -10.36
C TRP A 43 -16.71 -1.44 -9.66
N PHE A 44 -17.74 -1.89 -10.36
CA PHE A 44 -19.11 -2.01 -9.80
C PHE A 44 -19.64 -3.43 -9.74
N ASP A 45 -19.11 -4.36 -10.54
CA ASP A 45 -19.61 -5.75 -10.62
C ASP A 45 -19.46 -6.56 -9.32
N GLY A 46 -18.51 -6.15 -8.45
CA GLY A 46 -18.28 -6.78 -7.15
C GLY A 46 -18.81 -5.98 -5.95
N VAL A 47 -19.62 -4.93 -6.17
CA VAL A 47 -20.13 -4.06 -5.10
C VAL A 47 -21.57 -4.43 -4.76
N SER A 48 -21.83 -4.78 -3.50
CA SER A 48 -23.16 -5.12 -2.98
C SER A 48 -23.54 -4.27 -1.78
N VAL A 49 -24.84 -4.19 -1.48
CA VAL A 49 -25.33 -3.47 -0.29
C VAL A 49 -25.46 -4.48 0.85
N ILE A 50 -24.82 -4.18 1.98
CA ILE A 50 -24.95 -4.99 3.20
C ILE A 50 -25.96 -4.41 4.17
N ASP A 51 -26.05 -3.09 4.24
CA ASP A 51 -26.97 -2.41 5.16
C ASP A 51 -27.58 -1.16 4.50
N LEU A 52 -28.84 -0.90 4.81
CA LEU A 52 -29.57 0.30 4.42
C LEU A 52 -30.50 0.71 5.56
N ASN A 53 -30.32 1.92 6.04
CA ASN A 53 -31.14 2.49 7.09
C ASN A 53 -31.48 3.98 6.80
N ASP A 54 -32.21 4.64 7.68
CA ASP A 54 -32.67 6.03 7.47
C ASP A 54 -31.51 7.04 7.38
N GLU A 55 -30.31 6.70 7.84
CA GLU A 55 -29.15 7.58 7.88
C GLU A 55 -28.18 7.31 6.71
N GLY A 56 -28.14 6.09 6.18
CA GLY A 56 -27.16 5.75 5.16
C GLY A 56 -27.28 4.39 4.52
N ILE A 57 -26.48 4.20 3.48
CA ILE A 57 -26.29 2.94 2.77
C ILE A 57 -24.85 2.47 2.97
N THR A 58 -24.66 1.18 3.29
CA THR A 58 -23.33 0.57 3.43
C THR A 58 -23.06 -0.37 2.26
N LEU A 59 -22.09 0.01 1.44
CA LEU A 59 -21.64 -0.74 0.27
C LEU A 59 -20.49 -1.68 0.66
N GLN A 60 -20.62 -2.96 0.35
CA GLN A 60 -19.55 -3.93 0.49
C GLN A 60 -18.65 -3.88 -0.76
N VAL A 61 -17.36 -3.72 -0.54
CA VAL A 61 -16.36 -3.66 -1.60
C VAL A 61 -15.31 -4.77 -1.42
N PRO A 62 -14.72 -5.31 -2.52
CA PRO A 62 -13.83 -6.48 -2.46
C PRO A 62 -12.53 -6.22 -1.66
N ASN A 63 -12.01 -5.02 -1.67
CA ASN A 63 -10.76 -4.66 -0.98
C ASN A 63 -10.65 -3.14 -0.78
N GLN A 64 -9.62 -2.74 -0.02
CA GLN A 64 -9.35 -1.35 0.31
C GLN A 64 -9.08 -0.47 -0.93
N PHE A 65 -8.40 -1.00 -1.94
CA PHE A 65 -8.12 -0.27 -3.18
C PHE A 65 -9.41 0.05 -3.96
N HIS A 66 -10.36 -0.89 -3.97
CA HIS A 66 -11.69 -0.69 -4.55
C HIS A 66 -12.44 0.47 -3.87
N TYR A 67 -12.44 0.49 -2.54
CA TYR A 67 -13.00 1.59 -1.76
C TYR A 67 -12.39 2.94 -2.16
N GLU A 68 -11.06 3.05 -2.12
CA GLU A 68 -10.35 4.31 -2.40
C GLU A 68 -10.62 4.82 -3.82
N TRP A 69 -10.68 3.90 -4.77
CA TRP A 69 -10.96 4.24 -6.16
C TRP A 69 -12.41 4.71 -6.37
N LEU A 70 -13.39 4.00 -5.80
CA LEU A 70 -14.80 4.40 -5.84
C LEU A 70 -15.00 5.77 -5.18
N GLU A 71 -14.39 5.98 -4.01
CA GLU A 71 -14.50 7.24 -3.28
C GLU A 71 -13.85 8.41 -4.04
N SER A 72 -12.68 8.20 -4.67
CA SER A 72 -11.95 9.27 -5.36
C SER A 72 -12.50 9.60 -6.75
N LYS A 73 -12.96 8.59 -7.49
CA LYS A 73 -13.35 8.73 -8.91
C LYS A 73 -14.84 8.71 -9.14
N TYR A 74 -15.58 7.90 -8.38
CA TYR A 74 -16.99 7.62 -8.64
C TYR A 74 -17.93 8.07 -7.52
N ARG A 75 -17.42 8.67 -6.44
CA ARG A 75 -18.24 9.19 -5.33
C ARG A 75 -19.37 10.09 -5.83
N HIS A 76 -19.07 11.03 -6.70
CA HIS A 76 -20.06 11.96 -7.26
C HIS A 76 -21.14 11.24 -8.06
N LEU A 77 -20.79 10.18 -8.77
CA LEU A 77 -21.72 9.39 -9.56
C LEU A 77 -22.63 8.54 -8.68
N ILE A 78 -22.08 7.95 -7.62
CA ILE A 78 -22.83 7.20 -6.60
C ILE A 78 -23.82 8.14 -5.88
N ASP A 79 -23.35 9.29 -5.39
CA ASP A 79 -24.20 10.27 -4.72
C ASP A 79 -25.34 10.76 -5.63
N ASN A 80 -25.07 11.01 -6.92
CA ASN A 80 -26.09 11.45 -7.86
C ASN A 80 -27.12 10.34 -8.17
N SER A 81 -26.68 9.07 -8.21
CA SER A 81 -27.59 7.95 -8.39
C SER A 81 -28.50 7.77 -7.17
N LEU A 82 -27.97 7.89 -5.99
CA LEU A 82 -28.73 7.82 -4.74
C LEU A 82 -29.71 8.99 -4.62
N LYS A 83 -29.29 10.22 -4.91
CA LYS A 83 -30.20 11.39 -4.93
C LYS A 83 -31.38 11.24 -5.88
N LYS A 84 -31.21 10.47 -6.95
CA LYS A 84 -32.27 10.24 -7.94
C LYS A 84 -33.30 9.20 -7.51
N TYR A 85 -32.87 8.17 -6.79
CA TYR A 85 -33.70 7.00 -6.49
C TYR A 85 -34.05 6.83 -5.01
N ALA A 86 -33.28 7.41 -4.10
CA ALA A 86 -33.60 7.42 -2.68
C ALA A 86 -34.58 8.56 -2.33
N VAL A 87 -35.45 8.32 -1.36
CA VAL A 87 -36.43 9.32 -0.89
C VAL A 87 -35.78 10.33 0.03
N TYR A 88 -34.70 9.96 0.72
CA TYR A 88 -33.95 10.83 1.62
C TYR A 88 -32.47 10.89 1.22
N PRO A 89 -31.73 11.95 1.63
CA PRO A 89 -30.28 11.99 1.47
C PRO A 89 -29.63 10.88 2.30
N LEU A 90 -28.99 9.91 1.64
CA LEU A 90 -28.29 8.79 2.29
C LEU A 90 -26.79 9.07 2.34
N ILE A 91 -26.17 8.80 3.50
CA ILE A 91 -24.72 8.80 3.64
C ILE A 91 -24.18 7.46 3.13
N VAL A 92 -23.19 7.50 2.22
CA VAL A 92 -22.57 6.28 1.71
C VAL A 92 -21.43 5.87 2.63
N ASN A 93 -21.54 4.69 3.21
CA ASN A 93 -20.51 4.02 3.97
C ASN A 93 -19.96 2.84 3.17
N TYR A 94 -18.74 2.39 3.48
CA TYR A 94 -18.14 1.24 2.84
C TYR A 94 -17.68 0.21 3.87
N SER A 95 -17.90 -1.06 3.52
CA SER A 95 -17.37 -2.21 4.25
C SER A 95 -16.47 -3.02 3.32
N VAL A 96 -15.23 -3.26 3.74
CA VAL A 96 -14.26 -4.01 2.94
C VAL A 96 -14.31 -5.48 3.33
N VAL A 97 -14.46 -6.39 2.35
CA VAL A 97 -14.41 -7.84 2.58
C VAL A 97 -13.00 -8.25 2.98
N ILE A 98 -12.81 -8.66 4.23
CA ILE A 98 -11.61 -9.35 4.65
C ILE A 98 -11.84 -10.84 4.37
N SER A 99 -11.27 -11.34 3.27
CA SER A 99 -11.37 -12.77 2.92
C SER A 99 -10.51 -13.59 3.87
N ASP A 100 -11.09 -14.03 4.98
CA ASP A 100 -10.56 -15.14 5.77
C ASP A 100 -10.82 -16.44 5.00
N LYS A 101 -9.82 -16.96 4.30
CA LYS A 101 -9.86 -18.35 3.86
C LYS A 101 -9.83 -19.23 5.10
N LYS A 102 -10.97 -19.79 5.46
CA LYS A 102 -11.11 -20.89 6.41
C LYS A 102 -10.28 -22.07 5.93
N SER A 103 -9.31 -22.47 6.72
CA SER A 103 -8.80 -23.85 6.74
C SER A 103 -9.43 -24.53 7.96
N ASP A 104 -10.24 -25.54 7.69
CA ASP A 104 -10.89 -26.41 8.67
C ASP A 104 -9.85 -27.27 9.43
N ASN A 105 -10.20 -27.57 10.67
CA ASN A 105 -9.63 -28.56 11.60
C ASN A 105 -8.55 -28.11 12.58
N ILE A 106 -8.99 -27.72 13.79
CA ILE A 106 -8.26 -28.00 15.04
C ILE A 106 -9.29 -28.26 16.16
N PRO A 107 -9.13 -29.30 17.01
CA PRO A 107 -10.05 -29.64 18.10
C PRO A 107 -9.89 -28.70 19.31
N SER A 108 -11.00 -28.45 19.95
CA SER A 108 -11.14 -27.65 21.17
C SER A 108 -10.32 -28.22 22.34
N LEU A 109 -9.48 -27.39 22.95
CA LEU A 109 -9.08 -27.56 24.34
C LEU A 109 -9.27 -26.24 25.10
N THR A 110 -10.11 -26.32 26.11
CA THR A 110 -10.44 -25.28 27.07
C THR A 110 -9.25 -24.95 27.97
N SER A 111 -8.82 -23.70 27.98
CA SER A 111 -8.18 -23.12 29.17
C SER A 111 -8.41 -21.60 29.21
N LYS A 112 -8.92 -21.19 30.38
CA LYS A 112 -9.15 -19.80 30.76
C LYS A 112 -7.81 -19.12 30.93
N ASP A 113 -7.49 -18.18 30.02
CA ASP A 113 -6.43 -17.21 30.26
C ASP A 113 -6.84 -15.82 29.78
N LYS A 114 -6.36 -14.82 30.53
CA LYS A 114 -6.64 -13.38 30.45
C LYS A 114 -6.40 -12.82 29.04
N PRO A 115 -7.09 -11.72 28.63
CA PRO A 115 -6.89 -11.14 27.31
C PRO A 115 -5.47 -10.56 27.19
N VAL A 116 -4.61 -11.31 26.53
CA VAL A 116 -3.32 -10.81 26.06
C VAL A 116 -3.60 -9.85 24.90
N PRO A 117 -3.00 -8.65 24.86
CA PRO A 117 -3.20 -7.73 23.75
C PRO A 117 -2.83 -8.45 22.45
N ARG A 118 -3.74 -8.44 21.48
CA ARG A 118 -3.49 -9.00 20.14
C ARG A 118 -2.23 -8.37 19.58
N SER A 119 -1.12 -9.08 19.68
CA SER A 119 0.14 -8.68 19.06
C SER A 119 -0.09 -8.60 17.56
N TYR A 120 0.12 -7.42 17.00
CA TYR A 120 0.20 -7.21 15.55
C TYR A 120 1.45 -7.89 14.99
N HIS A 121 1.56 -9.21 15.08
CA HIS A 121 2.51 -9.98 14.31
C HIS A 121 2.01 -10.04 12.85
N ARG A 122 2.03 -8.91 12.16
CA ARG A 122 1.96 -8.93 10.70
C ARG A 122 3.26 -9.60 10.21
N LYS A 123 3.12 -10.75 9.54
CA LYS A 123 4.16 -11.27 8.64
C LYS A 123 4.65 -10.09 7.81
N SER A 124 5.96 -9.90 7.73
CA SER A 124 6.58 -8.86 6.89
C SER A 124 5.90 -8.88 5.51
N GLN A 125 5.42 -7.73 5.04
CA GLN A 125 4.77 -7.61 3.72
C GLN A 125 5.80 -7.68 2.58
N LEU A 126 6.93 -8.34 2.80
CA LEU A 126 8.00 -8.52 1.83
C LEU A 126 7.65 -9.62 0.85
N ASN A 127 7.86 -9.34 -0.43
CA ASN A 127 7.80 -10.35 -1.48
C ASN A 127 9.05 -11.22 -1.41
N SER A 128 8.89 -12.53 -1.18
CA SER A 128 9.99 -13.49 -1.06
C SER A 128 10.82 -13.66 -2.35
N ARG A 129 10.30 -13.24 -3.51
CA ARG A 129 11.04 -13.25 -4.79
C ARG A 129 12.07 -12.13 -4.90
N TYR A 130 11.93 -11.06 -4.12
CA TYR A 130 12.86 -9.92 -4.14
C TYR A 130 14.03 -10.19 -3.22
N ILE A 131 15.03 -10.90 -3.75
CA ILE A 131 16.28 -11.24 -3.09
C ILE A 131 17.48 -10.72 -3.92
N PHE A 132 18.65 -10.58 -3.29
CA PHE A 132 19.85 -10.10 -3.97
C PHE A 132 20.30 -11.01 -5.12
N ASP A 133 20.06 -12.32 -5.03
CA ASP A 133 20.44 -13.30 -6.04
C ASP A 133 19.62 -13.11 -7.34
N ASN A 134 18.39 -12.64 -7.24
CA ASN A 134 17.52 -12.34 -8.38
C ASN A 134 17.72 -10.91 -8.91
N PHE A 135 18.50 -10.08 -8.22
CA PHE A 135 18.82 -8.73 -8.65
C PHE A 135 20.05 -8.75 -9.54
N ILE A 136 19.87 -8.71 -10.85
CA ILE A 136 20.95 -8.75 -11.83
C ILE A 136 21.81 -7.50 -11.71
N GLU A 137 23.11 -7.72 -11.48
CA GLU A 137 24.10 -6.67 -11.34
C GLU A 137 24.64 -6.24 -12.71
N GLY A 138 24.74 -4.94 -12.91
CA GLY A 138 25.37 -4.30 -14.05
C GLY A 138 26.04 -3.00 -13.62
N ARG A 139 26.75 -2.35 -14.53
CA ARG A 139 27.46 -1.08 -14.25
C ARG A 139 26.53 0.00 -13.71
N SER A 140 25.26 -0.02 -14.11
CA SER A 140 24.25 0.98 -13.76
C SER A 140 23.71 0.86 -12.35
N ASN A 141 23.93 -0.27 -11.64
CA ASN A 141 23.33 -0.53 -10.34
C ASN A 141 24.28 -1.18 -9.30
N GLN A 142 25.51 -1.51 -9.69
CA GLN A 142 26.49 -2.22 -8.83
C GLN A 142 26.73 -1.47 -7.49
N PHE A 143 26.83 -0.14 -7.54
CA PHE A 143 27.07 0.66 -6.33
C PHE A 143 25.85 0.63 -5.39
N ALA A 144 24.64 0.74 -5.95
CA ALA A 144 23.40 0.63 -5.18
C ALA A 144 23.23 -0.76 -4.56
N LYS A 145 23.56 -1.83 -5.31
CA LYS A 145 23.55 -3.21 -4.79
C LYS A 145 24.56 -3.40 -3.67
N ALA A 146 25.80 -2.93 -3.84
CA ALA A 146 26.85 -3.02 -2.83
C ALA A 146 26.48 -2.28 -1.54
N ALA A 147 25.95 -1.06 -1.64
CA ALA A 147 25.47 -0.29 -0.49
C ALA A 147 24.34 -1.00 0.24
N ALA A 148 23.36 -1.53 -0.52
CA ALA A 148 22.24 -2.28 0.03
C ALA A 148 22.68 -3.57 0.74
N MET A 149 23.65 -4.31 0.18
CA MET A 149 24.24 -5.51 0.81
C MET A 149 24.96 -5.14 2.11
N SER A 150 25.76 -4.10 2.12
CA SER A 150 26.45 -3.59 3.32
C SER A 150 25.49 -3.25 4.45
N VAL A 151 24.38 -2.56 4.13
CA VAL A 151 23.31 -2.23 5.10
C VAL A 151 22.62 -3.50 5.62
N ALA A 152 22.39 -4.49 4.75
CA ALA A 152 21.76 -5.74 5.15
C ALA A 152 22.67 -6.58 6.08
N ASP A 153 23.99 -6.56 5.86
CA ASP A 153 24.95 -7.31 6.67
C ASP A 153 25.12 -6.70 8.07
N THR A 154 25.20 -5.38 8.15
CA THR A 154 25.45 -4.65 9.41
C THR A 154 24.48 -3.47 9.61
N PRO A 155 23.15 -3.74 9.79
CA PRO A 155 22.15 -2.71 9.90
C PRO A 155 22.39 -1.81 11.13
N GLY A 156 22.32 -0.49 10.93
CA GLY A 156 22.54 0.52 11.96
C GLY A 156 24.00 0.73 12.39
N GLN A 157 24.94 -0.03 11.82
CA GLN A 157 26.38 0.05 12.18
C GLN A 157 27.22 0.69 11.08
N THR A 158 26.66 0.86 9.88
CA THR A 158 27.33 1.57 8.78
C THR A 158 27.02 3.07 8.82
N PRO A 159 27.88 3.94 8.21
CA PRO A 159 27.55 5.35 8.02
C PRO A 159 26.40 5.55 7.02
N TYR A 160 25.84 4.48 6.43
CA TYR A 160 24.77 4.49 5.43
C TYR A 160 23.39 4.48 6.10
N ASN A 161 23.17 5.41 7.04
CA ASN A 161 21.90 5.58 7.73
C ASN A 161 21.49 7.05 7.71
N PRO A 162 20.42 7.43 6.97
CA PRO A 162 19.62 6.56 6.09
C PRO A 162 20.39 6.13 4.83
N LEU A 163 20.00 5.00 4.23
CA LEU A 163 20.30 4.69 2.83
C LEU A 163 19.12 5.14 1.98
N LEU A 164 19.37 6.04 1.03
CA LEU A 164 18.36 6.46 0.08
C LEU A 164 18.72 5.98 -1.32
N ILE A 165 17.82 5.22 -1.94
CA ILE A 165 17.96 4.69 -3.29
C ILE A 165 17.00 5.45 -4.20
N TYR A 166 17.51 6.12 -5.22
CA TYR A 166 16.64 6.80 -6.17
C TYR A 166 16.87 6.32 -7.61
N SER A 167 15.82 6.36 -8.41
CA SER A 167 15.89 6.10 -9.84
C SER A 167 14.57 6.44 -10.52
N LYS A 168 14.56 6.53 -11.84
CA LYS A 168 13.31 6.53 -12.60
C LYS A 168 12.45 5.30 -12.26
N PRO A 169 11.12 5.35 -12.47
CA PRO A 169 10.25 4.20 -12.30
C PRO A 169 10.73 2.96 -13.08
N GLY A 170 10.46 1.77 -12.56
CA GLY A 170 10.75 0.51 -13.27
C GLY A 170 12.19 0.02 -13.25
N LEU A 171 13.13 0.62 -12.49
CA LEU A 171 14.54 0.25 -12.46
C LEU A 171 14.97 -0.64 -11.27
N GLY A 172 14.03 -1.17 -10.48
CA GLY A 172 14.33 -2.16 -9.45
C GLY A 172 14.54 -1.60 -8.03
N LYS A 173 14.18 -0.33 -7.73
CA LYS A 173 14.25 0.23 -6.35
C LYS A 173 13.56 -0.63 -5.31
N THR A 174 12.29 -0.94 -5.54
CA THR A 174 11.48 -1.79 -4.65
C THR A 174 12.08 -3.19 -4.47
N HIS A 175 12.64 -3.78 -5.54
CA HIS A 175 13.34 -5.05 -5.47
C HIS A 175 14.52 -4.95 -4.48
N LEU A 176 15.40 -3.97 -4.68
CA LEU A 176 16.59 -3.81 -3.86
C LEU A 176 16.23 -3.49 -2.39
N LEU A 177 15.23 -2.64 -2.18
CA LEU A 177 14.71 -2.32 -0.83
C LEU A 177 14.21 -3.58 -0.13
N GLN A 178 13.41 -4.40 -0.79
CA GLN A 178 12.87 -5.63 -0.20
C GLN A 178 13.91 -6.74 -0.08
N ALA A 179 14.92 -6.78 -0.96
CA ALA A 179 16.05 -7.70 -0.84
C ALA A 179 16.84 -7.49 0.46
N ILE A 180 17.04 -6.22 0.88
CA ILE A 180 17.61 -5.91 2.20
C ILE A 180 16.78 -6.55 3.31
N GLY A 181 15.46 -6.33 3.30
CA GLY A 181 14.57 -6.87 4.32
C GLY A 181 14.54 -8.38 4.36
N ASN A 182 14.44 -9.03 3.20
CA ASN A 182 14.45 -10.49 3.09
C ASN A 182 15.76 -11.12 3.60
N LYS A 183 16.92 -10.51 3.28
CA LYS A 183 18.22 -10.98 3.78
C LYS A 183 18.29 -10.88 5.31
N ILE A 184 17.84 -9.76 5.89
CA ILE A 184 17.88 -9.57 7.35
C ILE A 184 16.95 -10.54 8.06
N ILE A 185 15.71 -10.72 7.61
CA ILE A 185 14.77 -11.67 8.23
C ILE A 185 15.33 -13.09 8.20
N ARG A 186 16.02 -13.46 7.12
CA ARG A 186 16.66 -14.78 7.00
C ARG A 186 17.85 -14.95 7.94
N GLN A 187 18.71 -13.93 8.05
CA GLN A 187 19.96 -14.01 8.81
C GLN A 187 19.79 -13.61 10.28
N LYS A 188 18.87 -12.72 10.59
CA LYS A 188 18.64 -12.12 11.93
C LYS A 188 17.15 -12.15 12.28
N PRO A 189 16.54 -13.34 12.52
CA PRO A 189 15.09 -13.51 12.67
C PRO A 189 14.50 -12.74 13.86
N ASN A 190 15.35 -12.34 14.83
CA ASN A 190 14.92 -11.54 15.99
C ASN A 190 14.79 -10.03 15.68
N MET A 191 15.28 -9.56 14.54
CA MET A 191 15.15 -8.16 14.16
C MET A 191 13.74 -7.86 13.63
N ARG A 192 13.18 -6.78 14.12
CA ARG A 192 11.86 -6.28 13.67
C ARG A 192 12.04 -5.40 12.45
N VAL A 193 11.88 -5.99 11.27
CA VAL A 193 11.93 -5.29 9.98
C VAL A 193 10.50 -4.92 9.57
N VAL A 194 10.27 -3.65 9.28
CA VAL A 194 9.00 -3.17 8.74
C VAL A 194 9.23 -2.59 7.35
N TYR A 195 8.50 -3.12 6.38
CA TYR A 195 8.38 -2.59 5.03
C TYR A 195 7.00 -1.96 4.84
N LEU A 196 6.97 -0.78 4.27
CA LEU A 196 5.72 -0.11 3.88
C LEU A 196 5.99 0.91 2.76
N THR A 197 4.93 1.22 2.01
CA THR A 197 4.95 2.36 1.09
C THR A 197 4.58 3.64 1.84
N SER A 198 4.98 4.80 1.32
CA SER A 198 4.59 6.10 1.89
C SER A 198 3.08 6.29 1.92
N GLU A 199 2.36 5.77 0.92
CA GLU A 199 0.91 5.77 0.87
C GLU A 199 0.32 4.96 2.02
N LYS A 200 0.87 3.76 2.27
CA LYS A 200 0.44 2.91 3.40
C LYS A 200 0.67 3.59 4.74
N PHE A 201 1.83 4.22 4.92
CA PHE A 201 2.13 5.01 6.13
C PHE A 201 1.08 6.12 6.33
N MET A 202 0.74 6.85 5.27
CA MET A 202 -0.27 7.92 5.32
C MET A 202 -1.65 7.37 5.70
N LEU A 203 -2.09 6.27 5.09
CA LEU A 203 -3.38 5.64 5.38
C LEU A 203 -3.46 5.14 6.82
N ASP A 204 -2.40 4.47 7.31
CA ASP A 204 -2.33 4.00 8.69
C ASP A 204 -2.35 5.18 9.68
N PHE A 205 -1.67 6.29 9.35
CA PHE A 205 -1.70 7.52 10.15
C PHE A 205 -3.09 8.13 10.23
N ILE A 206 -3.76 8.33 9.08
CA ILE A 206 -5.13 8.89 9.02
C ILE A 206 -6.10 8.00 9.81
N SER A 207 -6.04 6.69 9.59
CA SER A 207 -6.88 5.72 10.31
C SER A 207 -6.64 5.76 11.82
N SER A 208 -5.41 5.99 12.26
CA SER A 208 -5.06 6.08 13.69
C SER A 208 -5.67 7.32 14.35
N ILE A 209 -5.72 8.44 13.62
CA ILE A 209 -6.37 9.67 14.11
C ILE A 209 -7.88 9.47 14.22
N GLN A 210 -8.51 8.93 13.18
CA GLN A 210 -9.96 8.70 13.15
C GLN A 210 -10.44 7.75 14.27
N LYS A 211 -9.60 6.78 14.63
CA LYS A 211 -9.90 5.77 15.67
C LYS A 211 -9.39 6.15 17.07
N ASN A 212 -8.82 7.34 17.27
CA ASN A 212 -8.16 7.76 18.50
C ASN A 212 -7.05 6.80 18.99
N HIS A 213 -6.37 6.11 18.05
CA HIS A 213 -5.28 5.16 18.33
C HIS A 213 -3.89 5.70 17.90
N SER A 214 -3.69 7.01 17.91
CA SER A 214 -2.44 7.65 17.48
C SER A 214 -1.21 7.17 18.27
N THR A 215 -1.40 6.85 19.56
CA THR A 215 -0.32 6.31 20.41
C THR A 215 0.11 4.91 19.96
N ASP A 216 -0.83 4.04 19.59
CA ASP A 216 -0.55 2.68 19.14
C ASP A 216 0.16 2.69 17.79
N PHE A 217 -0.26 3.58 16.88
CA PHE A 217 0.40 3.82 15.60
C PHE A 217 1.88 4.21 15.80
N ILE A 218 2.14 5.21 16.64
CA ILE A 218 3.49 5.67 16.93
C ILE A 218 4.32 4.54 17.55
N ASN A 219 3.80 3.83 18.54
CA ASN A 219 4.50 2.75 19.22
C ASN A 219 4.81 1.58 18.28
N HIS A 220 3.92 1.29 17.32
CA HIS A 220 4.15 0.24 16.33
C HIS A 220 5.41 0.50 15.51
N TYR A 221 5.57 1.72 14.98
CA TYR A 221 6.71 2.08 14.13
C TYR A 221 7.98 2.46 14.90
N ARG A 222 7.86 2.96 16.13
CA ARG A 222 9.02 3.32 16.98
C ARG A 222 9.80 2.12 17.52
N ASN A 223 9.18 0.96 17.55
CA ASN A 223 9.76 -0.26 18.11
C ASN A 223 10.34 -1.21 17.04
N VAL A 224 10.68 -0.69 15.87
CA VAL A 224 11.34 -1.47 14.81
C VAL A 224 12.84 -1.34 14.88
N ASP A 225 13.57 -2.34 14.37
CA ASP A 225 15.01 -2.31 14.25
C ASP A 225 15.46 -1.83 12.86
N MET A 226 14.59 -1.98 11.87
CA MET A 226 14.77 -1.47 10.52
C MET A 226 13.46 -1.01 9.93
N LEU A 227 13.48 0.18 9.33
CA LEU A 227 12.38 0.75 8.55
C LEU A 227 12.76 0.79 7.07
N LEU A 228 11.97 0.11 6.23
CA LEU A 228 12.06 0.13 4.78
C LEU A 228 10.86 0.89 4.24
N LEU A 229 11.09 2.10 3.73
CA LEU A 229 10.02 2.95 3.19
C LEU A 229 10.16 3.07 1.68
N ASP A 230 9.16 2.61 0.96
CA ASP A 230 9.11 2.69 -0.50
C ASP A 230 8.37 3.94 -0.97
N ASP A 231 8.88 4.52 -2.07
CA ASP A 231 8.25 5.62 -2.79
C ASP A 231 7.97 6.86 -1.95
N ALA A 232 9.01 7.38 -1.24
CA ALA A 232 8.91 8.55 -0.36
C ALA A 232 8.44 9.86 -1.07
N GLN A 233 8.44 9.91 -2.42
CA GLN A 233 7.90 11.03 -3.19
C GLN A 233 6.39 11.25 -2.94
N PHE A 234 5.63 10.23 -2.54
CA PHE A 234 4.19 10.38 -2.26
C PHE A 234 3.89 11.19 -0.99
N PHE A 235 4.90 11.53 -0.20
CA PHE A 235 4.75 12.52 0.88
C PHE A 235 4.59 13.96 0.37
N GLN A 236 4.87 14.24 -0.91
CA GLN A 236 4.76 15.59 -1.46
C GLN A 236 3.38 16.20 -1.17
N SER A 237 3.36 17.44 -0.71
CA SER A 237 2.15 18.19 -0.37
C SER A 237 1.26 17.59 0.73
N LYS A 238 1.77 16.64 1.55
CA LYS A 238 1.06 16.01 2.66
C LYS A 238 1.65 16.45 4.00
N GLU A 239 1.48 17.72 4.35
CA GLU A 239 2.18 18.36 5.47
C GLU A 239 2.08 17.64 6.80
N GLN A 240 0.90 17.18 7.21
CA GLN A 240 0.70 16.47 8.48
C GLN A 240 1.42 15.12 8.49
N THR A 241 1.36 14.40 7.38
CA THR A 241 2.04 13.11 7.23
C THR A 241 3.56 13.29 7.24
N GLN A 242 4.07 14.32 6.55
CA GLN A 242 5.50 14.67 6.58
C GLN A 242 5.98 14.97 8.00
N GLU A 243 5.18 15.70 8.77
CA GLU A 243 5.49 16.03 10.16
C GLU A 243 5.59 14.78 11.02
N GLN A 244 4.59 13.91 10.93
CA GLN A 244 4.57 12.66 11.67
C GLN A 244 5.72 11.73 11.27
N PHE A 245 6.02 11.64 9.97
CA PHE A 245 7.15 10.85 9.51
C PHE A 245 8.49 11.44 9.94
N PHE A 246 8.63 12.76 9.98
CA PHE A 246 9.83 13.42 10.47
C PHE A 246 10.12 13.09 11.95
N HIS A 247 9.08 13.05 12.79
CA HIS A 247 9.25 12.65 14.19
C HIS A 247 9.64 11.17 14.31
N LEU A 248 8.99 10.29 13.57
CA LEU A 248 9.36 8.88 13.54
C LEU A 248 10.79 8.66 13.05
N PHE A 249 11.18 9.34 11.98
CA PHE A 249 12.53 9.28 11.43
C PHE A 249 13.57 9.66 12.48
N ASN A 250 13.37 10.80 13.17
CA ASN A 250 14.32 11.26 14.21
C ASN A 250 14.41 10.26 15.37
N ASP A 251 13.28 9.71 15.82
CA ASP A 251 13.26 8.72 16.91
C ASP A 251 14.05 7.45 16.54
N LEU A 252 13.87 6.94 15.32
CA LEU A 252 14.59 5.77 14.83
C LEU A 252 16.08 6.07 14.64
N PHE A 253 16.39 7.19 14.02
CA PHE A 253 17.76 7.62 13.75
C PHE A 253 18.56 7.80 15.05
N GLN A 254 18.00 8.49 16.05
CA GLN A 254 18.65 8.70 17.36
C GLN A 254 18.89 7.38 18.12
N LYS A 255 18.04 6.39 17.92
CA LYS A 255 18.19 5.04 18.49
C LYS A 255 19.15 4.14 17.70
N GLY A 256 19.81 4.66 16.65
CA GLY A 256 20.69 3.88 15.79
C GLY A 256 19.96 2.81 14.97
N LYS A 257 18.63 2.94 14.79
CA LYS A 257 17.85 2.00 13.95
C LYS A 257 18.06 2.32 12.48
N GLN A 258 18.17 1.27 11.65
CA GLN A 258 18.41 1.44 10.23
C GLN A 258 17.17 1.95 9.51
N ILE A 259 17.37 2.96 8.67
CA ILE A 259 16.34 3.49 7.78
C ILE A 259 16.83 3.33 6.34
N VAL A 260 15.96 2.77 5.47
CA VAL A 260 16.21 2.71 4.03
C VAL A 260 14.99 3.29 3.31
N LEU A 261 15.24 4.17 2.35
CA LEU A 261 14.21 4.91 1.63
C LEU A 261 14.37 4.72 0.13
N THR A 262 13.27 4.74 -0.61
CA THR A 262 13.33 4.87 -2.07
C THR A 262 12.58 6.11 -2.55
N THR A 263 13.03 6.69 -3.67
CA THR A 263 12.38 7.82 -4.35
C THR A 263 12.48 7.68 -5.87
N ASP A 264 11.60 8.36 -6.60
CA ASP A 264 11.63 8.37 -8.07
C ASP A 264 12.67 9.35 -8.65
N ARG A 265 13.25 10.22 -7.82
CA ARG A 265 14.25 11.24 -8.19
C ARG A 265 15.07 11.66 -6.97
N HIS A 266 16.12 12.43 -7.23
CA HIS A 266 16.98 12.95 -6.17
C HIS A 266 16.16 13.79 -5.15
N PRO A 267 16.45 13.72 -3.82
CA PRO A 267 15.67 14.44 -2.80
C PRO A 267 15.52 15.94 -3.04
N ASN A 268 16.51 16.62 -3.60
CA ASN A 268 16.44 18.05 -3.94
C ASN A 268 15.40 18.38 -5.03
N GLU A 269 14.98 17.39 -5.81
CA GLU A 269 14.01 17.55 -6.88
C GLU A 269 12.57 17.28 -6.40
N LEU A 270 12.40 16.84 -5.15
CA LEU A 270 11.10 16.52 -4.56
C LEU A 270 10.40 17.80 -4.09
N LYS A 271 9.75 18.48 -5.04
CA LYS A 271 8.96 19.69 -4.74
C LYS A 271 7.81 19.37 -3.81
N GLY A 272 7.59 20.21 -2.78
CA GLY A 272 6.49 20.02 -1.81
C GLY A 272 6.84 19.09 -0.64
N LEU A 273 8.10 18.67 -0.50
CA LEU A 273 8.64 18.17 0.76
C LEU A 273 9.21 19.34 1.59
N LYS A 274 9.00 19.29 2.91
CA LYS A 274 9.58 20.25 3.85
C LYS A 274 11.11 20.09 3.87
N GLU A 275 11.85 21.20 3.84
CA GLU A 275 13.32 21.21 3.81
C GLU A 275 13.97 20.35 4.90
N ARG A 276 13.39 20.35 6.11
CA ARG A 276 13.88 19.52 7.22
C ARG A 276 13.82 18.02 6.92
N LEU A 277 12.83 17.55 6.13
CA LEU A 277 12.72 16.15 5.74
C LEU A 277 13.70 15.82 4.61
N VAL A 278 13.87 16.74 3.64
CA VAL A 278 14.89 16.62 2.59
C VAL A 278 16.29 16.52 3.21
N SER A 279 16.60 17.38 4.18
CA SER A 279 17.87 17.34 4.91
C SER A 279 18.10 15.99 5.62
N ARG A 280 17.05 15.39 6.20
CA ARG A 280 17.14 14.06 6.82
C ARG A 280 17.38 12.96 5.80
N PHE A 281 16.73 13.02 4.65
CA PHE A 281 16.95 12.06 3.56
C PHE A 281 18.39 12.10 3.03
N GLN A 282 19.02 13.27 3.10
CA GLN A 282 20.38 13.51 2.65
C GLN A 282 21.45 13.29 3.72
N SER A 283 21.08 13.04 4.98
CA SER A 283 22.05 12.92 6.08
C SER A 283 22.89 11.64 6.03
N GLY A 284 22.52 10.66 5.20
CA GLY A 284 23.24 9.41 5.03
C GLY A 284 23.79 9.22 3.61
N LEU A 285 23.73 7.98 3.10
CA LEU A 285 24.19 7.66 1.76
C LEU A 285 23.04 7.74 0.74
N ILE A 286 23.25 8.49 -0.33
CA ILE A 286 22.34 8.55 -1.47
C ILE A 286 22.97 7.78 -2.63
N VAL A 287 22.24 6.85 -3.21
CA VAL A 287 22.67 6.04 -4.36
C VAL A 287 21.63 6.08 -5.46
N ASP A 288 22.09 6.08 -6.70
CA ASP A 288 21.22 6.05 -7.87
C ASP A 288 21.24 4.68 -8.55
N ILE A 289 20.16 4.36 -9.25
CA ILE A 289 20.11 3.26 -10.21
C ILE A 289 19.83 3.87 -11.57
N GLN A 290 20.77 3.69 -12.50
CA GLN A 290 20.66 4.16 -13.88
C GLN A 290 20.01 3.08 -14.76
N PRO A 291 19.48 3.47 -15.95
CA PRO A 291 18.99 2.50 -16.93
C PRO A 291 20.06 1.47 -17.28
N PRO A 292 19.73 0.17 -17.32
CA PRO A 292 20.69 -0.88 -17.64
C PRO A 292 21.12 -0.82 -19.12
N ASP A 293 22.35 -1.23 -19.41
CA ASP A 293 22.84 -1.47 -20.76
C ASP A 293 22.15 -2.69 -21.40
N LEU A 294 22.39 -2.92 -22.69
CA LEU A 294 21.75 -4.00 -23.45
C LEU A 294 22.05 -5.38 -22.82
N GLU A 295 23.28 -5.61 -22.45
CA GLU A 295 23.73 -6.88 -21.88
C GLU A 295 23.02 -7.17 -20.56
N THR A 296 22.95 -6.17 -19.68
CA THR A 296 22.21 -6.26 -18.42
C THR A 296 20.71 -6.49 -18.65
N ARG A 297 20.09 -5.84 -19.65
CA ARG A 297 18.68 -6.07 -20.00
C ARG A 297 18.41 -7.49 -20.46
N ILE A 298 19.30 -8.04 -21.32
CA ILE A 298 19.22 -9.43 -21.77
C ILE A 298 19.31 -10.37 -20.57
N ALA A 299 20.28 -10.15 -19.68
CA ALA A 299 20.45 -10.99 -18.47
C ALA A 299 19.23 -10.93 -17.53
N ILE A 300 18.61 -9.76 -17.38
CA ILE A 300 17.36 -9.61 -16.60
C ILE A 300 16.21 -10.42 -17.21
N LEU A 301 16.03 -10.32 -18.55
CA LEU A 301 14.97 -11.08 -19.24
C LEU A 301 15.20 -12.58 -19.22
N MET A 302 16.45 -13.05 -19.39
CA MET A 302 16.81 -14.46 -19.26
C MET A 302 16.47 -14.98 -17.86
N LYS A 303 16.94 -14.26 -16.82
CA LYS A 303 16.66 -14.64 -15.44
C LYS A 303 15.16 -14.67 -15.14
N LYS A 304 14.42 -13.72 -15.66
CA LYS A 304 12.96 -13.68 -15.50
C LYS A 304 12.27 -14.83 -16.20
N GLY A 305 12.71 -15.19 -17.42
CA GLY A 305 12.22 -16.36 -18.15
C GLY A 305 12.47 -17.65 -17.37
N GLU A 306 13.68 -17.85 -16.83
CA GLU A 306 14.01 -18.98 -15.97
C GLU A 306 13.12 -19.06 -14.73
N ASP A 307 12.96 -17.93 -14.01
CA ASP A 307 12.16 -17.87 -12.76
C ASP A 307 10.67 -18.15 -13.00
N ASP A 308 10.16 -17.82 -14.19
CA ASP A 308 8.78 -18.07 -14.59
C ASP A 308 8.62 -19.40 -15.38
N GLY A 309 9.71 -20.17 -15.59
CA GLY A 309 9.71 -21.46 -16.26
C GLY A 309 9.45 -21.39 -17.78
N LEU A 310 9.81 -20.26 -18.40
CA LEU A 310 9.61 -20.01 -19.83
C LEU A 310 10.91 -20.30 -20.61
N GLU A 311 10.83 -21.15 -21.61
CA GLU A 311 11.92 -21.37 -22.58
C GLU A 311 11.76 -20.38 -23.73
N ILE A 312 12.49 -19.26 -23.67
CA ILE A 312 12.38 -18.19 -24.66
C ILE A 312 13.65 -18.19 -25.53
N PRO A 313 13.53 -18.24 -26.87
CA PRO A 313 14.68 -18.15 -27.75
C PRO A 313 15.47 -16.86 -27.55
N TYR A 314 16.80 -16.95 -27.67
CA TYR A 314 17.71 -15.84 -27.38
C TYR A 314 17.44 -14.62 -28.29
N ASP A 315 17.13 -14.83 -29.57
CA ASP A 315 16.81 -13.79 -30.54
C ASP A 315 15.55 -13.00 -30.14
N VAL A 316 14.57 -13.64 -29.52
CA VAL A 316 13.37 -12.97 -28.98
C VAL A 316 13.73 -12.13 -27.76
N ILE A 317 14.56 -12.66 -26.85
CA ILE A 317 15.04 -11.91 -25.68
C ILE A 317 15.84 -10.68 -26.12
N GLU A 318 16.78 -10.84 -27.06
CA GLU A 318 17.57 -9.74 -27.60
C GLU A 318 16.72 -8.70 -28.30
N PHE A 319 15.71 -9.12 -29.04
CA PHE A 319 14.75 -8.21 -29.68
C PHE A 319 14.00 -7.37 -28.64
N ILE A 320 13.43 -7.99 -27.62
CA ILE A 320 12.73 -7.27 -26.54
C ILE A 320 13.67 -6.30 -25.83
N ALA A 321 14.87 -6.77 -25.45
CA ALA A 321 15.88 -5.96 -24.78
C ALA A 321 16.33 -4.75 -25.62
N SER A 322 16.40 -4.90 -26.95
CA SER A 322 16.78 -3.84 -27.87
C SER A 322 15.66 -2.83 -28.08
N ALA A 323 14.41 -3.29 -28.16
CA ALA A 323 13.23 -2.48 -28.43
C ALA A 323 12.82 -1.63 -27.20
N ILE A 324 12.90 -2.19 -26.00
CA ILE A 324 12.45 -1.53 -24.76
C ILE A 324 13.66 -1.03 -23.97
N LYS A 325 13.85 0.30 -23.96
CA LYS A 325 14.98 0.95 -23.28
C LYS A 325 14.51 1.61 -21.98
N GLY A 326 15.12 1.26 -20.85
CA GLY A 326 15.04 2.03 -19.61
C GLY A 326 13.82 1.77 -18.71
N ASP A 327 13.00 0.76 -18.96
CA ASP A 327 11.92 0.33 -18.06
C ASP A 327 11.87 -1.21 -18.00
N ILE A 328 12.36 -1.76 -16.88
CA ILE A 328 12.41 -3.22 -16.66
C ILE A 328 11.00 -3.80 -16.55
N ARG A 329 10.05 -3.08 -15.94
CA ARG A 329 8.65 -3.54 -15.84
C ARG A 329 7.99 -3.67 -17.20
N ALA A 330 8.29 -2.73 -18.11
CA ALA A 330 7.79 -2.81 -19.49
C ALA A 330 8.38 -4.00 -20.23
N MET A 331 9.67 -4.33 -20.02
CA MET A 331 10.32 -5.52 -20.58
C MET A 331 9.69 -6.80 -20.03
N GLU A 332 9.51 -6.92 -18.71
CA GLU A 332 8.82 -8.04 -18.06
C GLU A 332 7.38 -8.18 -18.56
N GLY A 333 6.68 -7.07 -18.74
CA GLY A 333 5.31 -7.07 -19.29
C GLY A 333 5.25 -7.50 -20.76
N ALA A 334 6.30 -7.27 -21.55
CA ALA A 334 6.41 -7.79 -22.91
C ALA A 334 6.64 -9.31 -22.92
N LEU A 335 7.47 -9.80 -21.99
CA LEU A 335 7.76 -11.22 -21.84
C LEU A 335 6.50 -12.05 -21.49
N VAL A 336 5.61 -11.51 -20.65
CA VAL A 336 4.36 -12.18 -20.26
C VAL A 336 3.33 -12.25 -21.39
N LYS A 337 3.50 -11.45 -22.43
CA LYS A 337 2.57 -11.40 -23.59
C LYS A 337 2.97 -12.34 -24.73
N LEU A 338 4.11 -13.01 -24.62
CA LEU A 338 4.58 -14.03 -25.56
C LEU A 338 3.89 -15.37 -25.25
#